data_9e56bd9fb3961c6139dc54d99bf8cd85
#
_entry.id   9e56bd9fb3961c6139dc54d99bf8cd85
#
_cell.length_a   1.000
_cell.length_b   1.000
_cell.length_c   1.000
_cell.angle_alpha   90.00
_cell.angle_beta   90.00
_cell.angle_gamma   90.00
#
_symmetry.space_group_name_H-M   'P 1'
#
loop_
_entity.id
_entity.type
_entity.pdbx_description
1 polymer ?
#
loop_
_entity_poly.entity_id
_entity_poly.type
_entity_poly.pdbx_seq_one_letter_code
_entity_poly.pdbx_strand_id
1 'polypeptide(L)'
;MVSAIMPPGVSYHPANIHAYDVHISGYNGDRVPAYMARPSAEGTHPGLVLVHGVHGHEEHLKDVARRFAALGYAAIVPALYSRHEFLTVVEEEDAAKVRVWLANRPNAHANGDLAAAQAFLQNSSFVNDRIGLVGFCSGGRVALVFACNTQGLGAFVNFYSNGILQPTEANPVPPIDMVKDLCCPMLGLFGEEDANPSPADVSRLRAELAKHGKTFETVSYKGAGHAFFSDTRAGYRPEACHMAWGRCLEWLSRYLKS
;
A
#
# COMPACT_ATOMS: atom_id res chain seq x y z
N MET A 1 5.05 -26.46 8.13
CA MET A 1 3.58 -26.28 8.22
C MET A 1 3.28 -24.95 7.52
N VAL A 2 2.60 -24.98 6.39
CA VAL A 2 2.17 -23.76 5.70
C VAL A 2 1.15 -23.10 6.63
N SER A 3 1.50 -21.93 7.20
CA SER A 3 0.57 -21.11 7.98
C SER A 3 -0.66 -20.85 7.10
N ALA A 4 -1.84 -21.12 7.61
CA ALA A 4 -3.08 -20.91 6.89
C ALA A 4 -3.11 -19.44 6.40
N ILE A 5 -3.19 -19.27 5.08
CA ILE A 5 -3.41 -17.99 4.44
C ILE A 5 -4.77 -17.50 4.92
N MET A 6 -4.78 -16.43 5.72
CA MET A 6 -6.03 -15.82 6.17
C MET A 6 -6.62 -15.02 4.99
N PRO A 7 -7.74 -15.46 4.42
CA PRO A 7 -8.40 -14.68 3.39
C PRO A 7 -8.98 -13.39 3.98
N PRO A 8 -9.21 -12.36 3.17
CA PRO A 8 -9.97 -11.19 3.57
C PRO A 8 -11.31 -11.61 4.22
N GLY A 9 -11.70 -10.94 5.28
CA GLY A 9 -12.92 -11.32 6.04
C GLY A 9 -12.72 -12.40 7.11
N VAL A 10 -11.54 -13.00 7.25
CA VAL A 10 -11.26 -13.93 8.36
C VAL A 10 -10.91 -13.16 9.63
N SER A 11 -11.57 -13.54 10.72
CA SER A 11 -11.32 -12.98 12.04
C SER A 11 -9.93 -13.39 12.56
N TYR A 12 -9.17 -12.44 13.06
CA TYR A 12 -7.99 -12.67 13.91
C TYR A 12 -8.41 -12.58 15.37
N HIS A 13 -7.68 -13.25 16.26
CA HIS A 13 -7.97 -13.15 17.70
C HIS A 13 -7.38 -11.84 18.26
N PRO A 14 -8.20 -10.92 18.82
CA PRO A 14 -7.70 -9.60 19.28
C PRO A 14 -6.58 -9.67 20.31
N ALA A 15 -6.54 -10.71 21.15
CA ALA A 15 -5.48 -10.90 22.15
C ALA A 15 -4.10 -11.15 21.56
N ASN A 16 -4.01 -11.50 20.28
CA ASN A 16 -2.74 -11.78 19.59
C ASN A 16 -2.13 -10.55 18.92
N ILE A 17 -2.79 -9.41 19.01
CA ILE A 17 -2.34 -8.15 18.39
C ILE A 17 -2.50 -6.96 19.34
N HIS A 18 -1.65 -5.96 19.15
CA HIS A 18 -1.85 -4.61 19.68
C HIS A 18 -2.21 -3.69 18.51
N ALA A 19 -3.32 -2.97 18.63
CA ALA A 19 -3.79 -2.06 17.61
C ALA A 19 -4.25 -0.74 18.24
N TYR A 20 -3.70 0.39 17.76
CA TYR A 20 -3.89 1.70 18.38
C TYR A 20 -3.60 2.85 17.42
N ASP A 21 -4.17 4.01 17.68
CA ASP A 21 -3.87 5.23 16.94
C ASP A 21 -2.57 5.86 17.45
N VAL A 22 -1.77 6.40 16.53
CA VAL A 22 -0.53 7.12 16.78
C VAL A 22 -0.49 8.40 15.95
N HIS A 23 0.50 9.24 16.18
CA HIS A 23 0.80 10.39 15.33
C HIS A 23 2.26 10.32 14.90
N ILE A 24 2.51 10.67 13.65
CA ILE A 24 3.85 10.81 13.10
C ILE A 24 4.11 12.27 12.72
N SER A 25 5.37 12.68 12.71
CA SER A 25 5.80 14.00 12.21
C SER A 25 6.03 13.90 10.71
N GLY A 26 4.98 14.21 9.93
CA GLY A 26 4.97 14.08 8.48
C GLY A 26 5.66 15.23 7.74
N TYR A 27 5.25 15.47 6.49
CA TYR A 27 5.78 16.53 5.65
C TYR A 27 5.74 17.89 6.37
N ASN A 28 6.84 18.64 6.33
CA ASN A 28 7.05 19.91 7.04
C ASN A 28 6.86 19.88 8.58
N GLY A 29 6.93 18.69 9.19
CA GLY A 29 6.71 18.53 10.63
C GLY A 29 5.25 18.48 11.05
N ASP A 30 4.31 18.43 10.12
CA ASP A 30 2.90 18.34 10.41
C ASP A 30 2.56 17.07 11.19
N ARG A 31 1.64 17.20 12.14
CA ARG A 31 1.13 16.07 12.91
C ARG A 31 0.15 15.25 12.08
N VAL A 32 0.58 14.10 11.59
CA VAL A 32 -0.23 13.19 10.77
C VAL A 32 -0.74 12.05 11.64
N PRO A 33 -2.07 11.85 11.75
CA PRO A 33 -2.63 10.67 12.39
C PRO A 33 -2.23 9.40 11.64
N ALA A 34 -2.02 8.30 12.36
CA ALA A 34 -1.77 7.01 11.77
C ALA A 34 -2.36 5.89 12.65
N TYR A 35 -2.69 4.77 12.05
CA TYR A 35 -3.12 3.57 12.76
C TYR A 35 -1.99 2.55 12.76
N MET A 36 -1.68 2.01 13.93
CA MET A 36 -0.66 0.99 14.12
C MET A 36 -1.29 -0.32 14.55
N ALA A 37 -0.86 -1.43 13.93
CA ALA A 37 -1.19 -2.77 14.38
C ALA A 37 0.08 -3.63 14.38
N ARG A 38 0.33 -4.38 15.47
CA ARG A 38 1.50 -5.25 15.60
C ARG A 38 1.16 -6.52 16.37
N PRO A 39 1.97 -7.59 16.25
CA PRO A 39 1.83 -8.75 17.11
C PRO A 39 1.93 -8.36 18.59
N SER A 40 1.19 -9.08 19.47
CA SER A 40 1.37 -8.98 20.92
C SER A 40 2.59 -9.80 21.41
N ALA A 41 3.07 -10.73 20.58
CA ALA A 41 4.25 -11.52 20.88
C ALA A 41 5.49 -10.62 21.05
N GLU A 42 6.35 -10.99 21.98
CA GLU A 42 7.64 -10.33 22.19
C GLU A 42 8.59 -10.55 20.99
N GLY A 43 9.58 -9.66 20.88
CA GLY A 43 10.57 -9.68 19.80
C GLY A 43 10.33 -8.63 18.73
N THR A 44 11.12 -8.72 17.66
CA THR A 44 11.05 -7.78 16.55
C THR A 44 10.38 -8.41 15.32
N HIS A 45 9.64 -7.59 14.59
CA HIS A 45 8.83 -7.99 13.44
C HIS A 45 9.18 -7.15 12.22
N PRO A 46 9.04 -7.66 10.99
CA PRO A 46 9.12 -6.82 9.81
C PRO A 46 8.06 -5.72 9.82
N GLY A 47 8.45 -4.50 9.45
CA GLY A 47 7.55 -3.36 9.34
C GLY A 47 6.84 -3.31 8.00
N LEU A 48 5.60 -2.81 7.98
CA LEU A 48 4.85 -2.53 6.74
C LEU A 48 4.24 -1.13 6.80
N VAL A 49 4.49 -0.33 5.78
CA VAL A 49 3.74 0.91 5.54
C VAL A 49 2.62 0.59 4.56
N LEU A 50 1.37 0.79 4.98
CA LEU A 50 0.18 0.57 4.14
C LEU A 50 -0.36 1.90 3.64
N VAL A 51 -0.59 1.99 2.32
CA VAL A 51 -1.00 3.24 1.66
C VAL A 51 -2.43 3.10 1.15
N HIS A 52 -3.33 3.88 1.74
CA HIS A 52 -4.76 3.84 1.45
C HIS A 52 -5.11 4.44 0.08
N GLY A 53 -6.22 3.96 -0.49
CA GLY A 53 -6.81 4.51 -1.70
C GLY A 53 -7.63 5.78 -1.46
N VAL A 54 -8.53 6.08 -2.41
CA VAL A 54 -9.36 7.30 -2.43
C VAL A 54 -10.24 7.47 -1.19
N HIS A 55 -10.63 6.38 -0.53
CA HIS A 55 -11.47 6.42 0.67
C HIS A 55 -10.72 6.73 1.97
N GLY A 56 -9.43 6.99 1.88
CA GLY A 56 -8.63 7.43 3.03
C GLY A 56 -8.37 6.31 4.05
N HIS A 57 -8.31 6.71 5.30
CA HIS A 57 -7.93 5.89 6.46
C HIS A 57 -9.14 5.11 7.02
N GLU A 58 -9.85 4.40 6.12
CA GLU A 58 -11.09 3.68 6.42
C GLU A 58 -10.85 2.37 7.21
N GLU A 59 -11.92 1.84 7.80
CA GLU A 59 -11.87 0.63 8.64
C GLU A 59 -11.37 -0.61 7.88
N HIS A 60 -11.67 -0.74 6.58
CA HIS A 60 -11.14 -1.82 5.75
C HIS A 60 -9.61 -1.88 5.80
N LEU A 61 -8.91 -0.74 5.63
CA LEU A 61 -7.45 -0.75 5.64
C LEU A 61 -6.86 -0.93 7.05
N LYS A 62 -7.54 -0.44 8.07
CA LYS A 62 -7.19 -0.75 9.48
C LYS A 62 -7.30 -2.25 9.76
N ASP A 63 -8.34 -2.89 9.23
CA ASP A 63 -8.51 -4.34 9.33
C ASP A 63 -7.41 -5.09 8.58
N VAL A 64 -7.02 -4.65 7.38
CA VAL A 64 -5.86 -5.21 6.65
C VAL A 64 -4.58 -5.09 7.49
N ALA A 65 -4.36 -3.97 8.19
CA ALA A 65 -3.22 -3.82 9.10
C ALA A 65 -3.25 -4.84 10.24
N ARG A 66 -4.43 -5.08 10.84
CA ARG A 66 -4.61 -6.11 11.88
C ARG A 66 -4.37 -7.53 11.35
N ARG A 67 -4.81 -7.83 10.11
CA ARG A 67 -4.53 -9.12 9.44
C ARG A 67 -3.02 -9.33 9.27
N PHE A 68 -2.28 -8.31 8.84
CA PHE A 68 -0.82 -8.37 8.77
C PHE A 68 -0.18 -8.55 10.16
N ALA A 69 -0.70 -7.87 11.18
CA ALA A 69 -0.23 -8.03 12.56
C ALA A 69 -0.40 -9.46 13.07
N ALA A 70 -1.55 -10.09 12.80
CA ALA A 70 -1.80 -11.50 13.13
C ALA A 70 -0.83 -12.47 12.42
N LEU A 71 -0.25 -12.05 11.31
CA LEU A 71 0.73 -12.82 10.53
C LEU A 71 2.18 -12.45 10.83
N GLY A 72 2.42 -11.67 11.89
CA GLY A 72 3.75 -11.37 12.38
C GLY A 72 4.42 -10.16 11.75
N TYR A 73 3.65 -9.20 11.22
CA TYR A 73 4.15 -7.91 10.73
C TYR A 73 3.72 -6.76 11.66
N ALA A 74 4.53 -5.72 11.74
CA ALA A 74 4.17 -4.46 12.39
C ALA A 74 3.72 -3.46 11.31
N ALA A 75 2.42 -3.19 11.19
CA ALA A 75 1.84 -2.43 10.09
C ALA A 75 1.36 -1.05 10.54
N ILE A 76 1.75 0.01 9.81
CA ILE A 76 1.31 1.39 10.02
C ILE A 76 0.54 1.90 8.80
N VAL A 77 -0.57 2.60 9.05
CA VAL A 77 -1.42 3.23 8.03
C VAL A 77 -1.44 4.74 8.30
N PRO A 78 -0.64 5.58 7.63
CA PRO A 78 -0.72 7.02 7.78
C PRO A 78 -1.95 7.60 7.10
N ALA A 79 -2.61 8.57 7.72
CA ALA A 79 -3.78 9.29 7.19
C ALA A 79 -3.32 10.41 6.23
N LEU A 80 -3.04 10.08 4.98
CA LEU A 80 -2.45 10.99 3.99
C LEU A 80 -3.35 12.19 3.62
N TYR A 81 -4.63 12.18 4.03
CA TYR A 81 -5.60 13.25 3.75
C TYR A 81 -5.86 14.15 4.96
N SER A 82 -5.15 13.94 6.07
CA SER A 82 -5.37 14.65 7.34
C SER A 82 -5.20 16.18 7.27
N ARG A 83 -4.57 16.71 6.22
CA ARG A 83 -4.42 18.16 5.96
C ARG A 83 -5.57 18.74 5.13
N HIS A 84 -6.56 17.92 4.77
CA HIS A 84 -7.68 18.33 3.95
C HIS A 84 -9.00 18.25 4.73
N GLU A 85 -10.05 18.89 4.21
CA GLU A 85 -11.40 18.86 4.80
C GLU A 85 -11.99 17.44 4.89
N PHE A 86 -11.54 16.50 4.05
CA PHE A 86 -11.92 15.08 4.11
C PHE A 86 -11.30 14.32 5.29
N LEU A 87 -10.40 14.95 6.04
CA LEU A 87 -9.75 14.39 7.21
C LEU A 87 -9.12 13.01 6.94
N THR A 88 -9.65 11.97 7.59
CA THR A 88 -9.06 10.63 7.54
C THR A 88 -9.89 9.62 6.74
N VAL A 89 -11.20 9.81 6.64
CA VAL A 89 -12.14 8.91 5.93
C VAL A 89 -12.91 9.71 4.87
N VAL A 90 -13.09 9.10 3.71
CA VAL A 90 -13.81 9.71 2.56
C VAL A 90 -14.99 8.83 2.19
N GLU A 91 -16.18 9.38 2.29
CA GLU A 91 -17.40 8.72 1.84
C GLU A 91 -17.45 8.62 0.32
N GLU A 92 -18.27 7.68 -0.21
CA GLU A 92 -18.34 7.42 -1.65
C GLU A 92 -18.74 8.65 -2.47
N GLU A 93 -19.63 9.47 -1.93
CA GLU A 93 -20.12 10.70 -2.56
C GLU A 93 -19.04 11.78 -2.73
N ASP A 94 -18.01 11.78 -1.86
CA ASP A 94 -16.89 12.72 -1.92
C ASP A 94 -15.68 12.18 -2.70
N ALA A 95 -15.70 10.93 -3.10
CA ALA A 95 -14.58 10.29 -3.80
C ALA A 95 -14.15 11.04 -5.07
N ALA A 96 -15.10 11.66 -5.81
CA ALA A 96 -14.80 12.47 -7.00
C ALA A 96 -14.02 13.73 -6.64
N LYS A 97 -14.38 14.43 -5.56
CA LYS A 97 -13.66 15.63 -5.07
C LYS A 97 -12.24 15.26 -4.65
N VAL A 98 -12.09 14.13 -3.95
CA VAL A 98 -10.77 13.64 -3.53
C VAL A 98 -9.88 13.30 -4.72
N ARG A 99 -10.41 12.72 -5.78
CA ARG A 99 -9.63 12.47 -7.02
C ARG A 99 -9.08 13.74 -7.62
N VAL A 100 -9.89 14.81 -7.68
CA VAL A 100 -9.46 16.13 -8.17
C VAL A 100 -8.38 16.70 -7.26
N TRP A 101 -8.54 16.62 -5.95
CA TRP A 101 -7.54 17.08 -4.98
C TRP A 101 -6.23 16.29 -5.12
N LEU A 102 -6.29 14.96 -5.24
CA LEU A 102 -5.11 14.11 -5.43
C LEU A 102 -4.33 14.46 -6.68
N ALA A 103 -5.02 14.80 -7.78
CA ALA A 103 -4.37 15.22 -9.02
C ALA A 103 -3.56 16.52 -8.86
N ASN A 104 -4.02 17.41 -7.98
CA ASN A 104 -3.39 18.71 -7.71
C ASN A 104 -2.42 18.71 -6.52
N ARG A 105 -2.29 17.59 -5.80
CA ARG A 105 -1.39 17.48 -4.64
C ARG A 105 0.04 17.16 -5.09
N PRO A 106 1.05 17.95 -4.70
CA PRO A 106 2.46 17.60 -4.94
C PRO A 106 2.83 16.27 -4.29
N ASN A 107 3.56 15.42 -5.01
CA ASN A 107 4.06 14.15 -4.50
C ASN A 107 4.90 14.31 -3.22
N ALA A 108 5.58 15.44 -3.05
CA ALA A 108 6.40 15.74 -1.87
C ALA A 108 5.63 15.61 -0.56
N HIS A 109 4.33 16.00 -0.52
CA HIS A 109 3.51 15.88 0.69
C HIS A 109 3.33 14.42 1.11
N ALA A 110 2.91 13.56 0.18
CA ALA A 110 2.74 12.13 0.48
C ALA A 110 4.08 11.44 0.74
N ASN A 111 5.12 11.77 -0.02
CA ASN A 111 6.46 11.22 0.20
C ASN A 111 7.00 11.56 1.59
N GLY A 112 6.79 12.79 2.08
CA GLY A 112 7.20 13.20 3.43
C GLY A 112 6.44 12.43 4.52
N ASP A 113 5.13 12.23 4.35
CA ASP A 113 4.32 11.46 5.31
C ASP A 113 4.69 9.97 5.32
N LEU A 114 4.95 9.39 4.15
CA LEU A 114 5.38 7.99 4.04
C LEU A 114 6.80 7.79 4.57
N ALA A 115 7.71 8.75 4.35
CA ALA A 115 9.04 8.73 4.95
C ALA A 115 8.98 8.80 6.48
N ALA A 116 8.08 9.63 7.03
CA ALA A 116 7.84 9.68 8.47
C ALA A 116 7.27 8.36 9.02
N ALA A 117 6.36 7.70 8.29
CA ALA A 117 5.84 6.39 8.67
C ALA A 117 6.94 5.31 8.63
N GLN A 118 7.78 5.32 7.60
CA GLN A 118 8.94 4.43 7.51
C GLN A 118 9.92 4.66 8.68
N ALA A 119 10.25 5.92 8.96
CA ALA A 119 11.14 6.27 10.07
C ALA A 119 10.54 5.91 11.44
N PHE A 120 9.22 6.06 11.62
CA PHE A 120 8.52 5.62 12.83
C PHE A 120 8.72 4.12 13.07
N LEU A 121 8.56 3.30 12.04
CA LEU A 121 8.78 1.86 12.13
C LEU A 121 10.25 1.55 12.43
N GLN A 122 11.20 2.16 11.71
CA GLN A 122 12.64 1.96 11.90
C GLN A 122 13.13 2.29 13.31
N ASN A 123 12.50 3.27 13.96
CA ASN A 123 12.84 3.69 15.33
C ASN A 123 12.05 2.93 16.41
N SER A 124 11.14 2.02 16.01
CA SER A 124 10.33 1.25 16.97
C SER A 124 11.07 0.00 17.45
N SER A 125 11.19 -0.20 18.76
CA SER A 125 11.91 -1.34 19.36
C SER A 125 11.33 -2.73 19.01
N PHE A 126 10.10 -2.76 18.51
CA PHE A 126 9.40 -3.98 18.09
C PHE A 126 9.49 -4.23 16.56
N VAL A 127 10.26 -3.42 15.84
CA VAL A 127 10.47 -3.58 14.38
C VAL A 127 11.93 -3.93 14.11
N ASN A 128 12.16 -4.89 13.22
CA ASN A 128 13.48 -5.17 12.70
C ASN A 128 13.83 -4.23 11.53
N ASP A 129 15.03 -4.37 10.95
CA ASP A 129 15.51 -3.49 9.87
C ASP A 129 14.78 -3.71 8.52
N ARG A 130 13.78 -4.59 8.46
CA ARG A 130 13.07 -4.97 7.23
C ARG A 130 11.75 -4.24 7.11
N ILE A 131 11.69 -3.27 6.23
CA ILE A 131 10.48 -2.47 5.99
C ILE A 131 9.94 -2.76 4.58
N GLY A 132 8.67 -3.10 4.49
CA GLY A 132 7.92 -3.24 3.26
C GLY A 132 6.89 -2.13 3.06
N LEU A 133 6.43 -2.02 1.83
CA LEU A 133 5.41 -1.05 1.40
C LEU A 133 4.27 -1.80 0.71
N VAL A 134 3.03 -1.46 1.02
CA VAL A 134 1.84 -2.02 0.35
C VAL A 134 0.89 -0.88 0.01
N GLY A 135 0.54 -0.73 -1.26
CA GLY A 135 -0.34 0.34 -1.71
C GLY A 135 -1.56 -0.17 -2.48
N PHE A 136 -2.72 0.48 -2.27
CA PHE A 136 -3.99 0.08 -2.87
C PHE A 136 -4.60 1.23 -3.69
N CYS A 137 -5.08 0.96 -4.92
CA CYS A 137 -5.78 1.94 -5.74
C CYS A 137 -4.90 3.20 -5.99
N SER A 138 -5.42 4.41 -5.73
CA SER A 138 -4.63 5.65 -5.76
C SER A 138 -3.43 5.62 -4.79
N GLY A 139 -3.54 4.91 -3.68
CA GLY A 139 -2.43 4.64 -2.77
C GLY A 139 -1.33 3.77 -3.38
N GLY A 140 -1.67 2.87 -4.30
CA GLY A 140 -0.68 2.12 -5.08
C GLY A 140 0.17 3.02 -5.98
N ARG A 141 -0.44 4.06 -6.59
CA ARG A 141 0.27 5.10 -7.33
C ARG A 141 1.21 5.90 -6.43
N VAL A 142 0.70 6.34 -5.29
CA VAL A 142 1.49 7.09 -4.29
C VAL A 142 2.66 6.24 -3.76
N ALA A 143 2.40 4.97 -3.47
CA ALA A 143 3.42 4.03 -3.02
C ALA A 143 4.50 3.78 -4.08
N LEU A 144 4.13 3.66 -5.37
CA LEU A 144 5.10 3.54 -6.47
C LEU A 144 6.00 4.76 -6.55
N VAL A 145 5.42 5.98 -6.51
CA VAL A 145 6.19 7.22 -6.49
C VAL A 145 7.14 7.26 -5.29
N PHE A 146 6.65 6.91 -4.11
CA PHE A 146 7.48 6.87 -2.90
C PHE A 146 8.63 5.87 -3.03
N ALA A 147 8.36 4.65 -3.49
CA ALA A 147 9.39 3.62 -3.70
C ALA A 147 10.46 4.00 -4.72
N CYS A 148 10.15 4.93 -5.65
CA CYS A 148 11.10 5.50 -6.59
C CYS A 148 11.88 6.70 -6.01
N ASN A 149 11.50 7.25 -4.86
CA ASN A 149 12.10 8.43 -4.25
C ASN A 149 12.71 8.18 -2.87
N THR A 150 12.69 6.94 -2.38
CA THR A 150 13.21 6.56 -1.06
C THR A 150 14.27 5.47 -1.16
N GLN A 151 14.85 5.13 -0.02
CA GLN A 151 15.75 3.98 0.15
C GLN A 151 15.32 3.17 1.38
N GLY A 152 15.88 1.97 1.53
CA GLY A 152 15.66 1.14 2.73
C GLY A 152 14.35 0.36 2.75
N LEU A 153 13.62 0.30 1.62
CA LEU A 153 12.52 -0.64 1.47
C LEU A 153 13.03 -2.01 1.01
N GLY A 154 12.61 -3.08 1.70
CA GLY A 154 12.93 -4.46 1.33
C GLY A 154 12.00 -5.05 0.27
N ALA A 155 10.74 -4.59 0.22
CA ALA A 155 9.73 -5.06 -0.74
C ALA A 155 8.63 -4.02 -0.95
N PHE A 156 8.03 -4.05 -2.15
CA PHE A 156 6.82 -3.28 -2.46
C PHE A 156 5.76 -4.19 -3.08
N VAL A 157 4.51 -4.09 -2.60
CA VAL A 157 3.34 -4.75 -3.18
C VAL A 157 2.34 -3.69 -3.64
N ASN A 158 1.99 -3.75 -4.91
CA ASN A 158 1.12 -2.79 -5.59
C ASN A 158 -0.19 -3.44 -6.00
N PHE A 159 -1.28 -3.11 -5.29
CA PHE A 159 -2.61 -3.57 -5.65
C PHE A 159 -3.31 -2.55 -6.54
N TYR A 160 -3.61 -2.95 -7.77
CA TYR A 160 -4.42 -2.22 -8.76
C TYR A 160 -4.22 -0.70 -8.77
N SER A 161 -2.96 -0.24 -8.74
CA SER A 161 -2.66 1.19 -8.76
C SER A 161 -3.16 1.85 -10.04
N ASN A 162 -3.96 2.91 -9.90
CA ASN A 162 -4.45 3.70 -11.01
C ASN A 162 -3.51 4.85 -11.37
N GLY A 163 -3.71 5.46 -12.55
CA GLY A 163 -3.02 6.69 -12.95
C GLY A 163 -1.51 6.59 -13.09
N ILE A 164 -0.94 5.38 -13.29
CA ILE A 164 0.51 5.18 -13.37
C ILE A 164 1.15 5.76 -14.63
N LEU A 165 0.38 5.94 -15.70
CA LEU A 165 0.82 6.50 -16.98
C LEU A 165 0.52 7.99 -17.13
N GLN A 166 -0.29 8.54 -16.24
CA GLN A 166 -0.79 9.91 -16.37
C GLN A 166 0.03 10.87 -15.50
N PRO A 167 0.59 11.95 -16.10
CA PRO A 167 1.05 13.09 -15.34
C PRO A 167 -0.16 13.83 -14.73
N THR A 168 0.13 14.68 -13.75
CA THR A 168 -0.85 15.64 -13.23
C THR A 168 -0.25 17.05 -13.28
N GLU A 169 -1.07 18.10 -13.12
CA GLU A 169 -0.57 19.46 -13.12
C GLU A 169 0.51 19.67 -12.03
N ALA A 170 0.25 19.17 -10.83
CA ALA A 170 1.21 19.25 -9.72
C ALA A 170 2.42 18.29 -9.88
N ASN A 171 2.32 17.26 -10.72
CA ASN A 171 3.35 16.24 -10.89
C ASN A 171 3.48 15.87 -12.38
N PRO A 172 4.23 16.66 -13.17
CA PRO A 172 4.31 16.53 -14.63
C PRO A 172 5.04 15.26 -15.10
N VAL A 173 5.80 14.60 -14.22
CA VAL A 173 6.43 13.31 -14.52
C VAL A 173 5.51 12.20 -14.07
N PRO A 174 5.00 11.35 -14.98
CA PRO A 174 4.15 10.24 -14.60
C PRO A 174 4.93 9.15 -13.84
N PRO A 175 4.27 8.38 -12.95
CA PRO A 175 4.96 7.36 -12.14
C PRO A 175 5.74 6.33 -12.96
N ILE A 176 5.27 5.98 -14.15
CA ILE A 176 5.96 5.01 -15.02
C ILE A 176 7.38 5.45 -15.41
N ASP A 177 7.61 6.75 -15.59
CA ASP A 177 8.91 7.29 -15.96
C ASP A 177 9.88 7.34 -14.75
N MET A 178 9.35 7.15 -13.54
CA MET A 178 10.13 7.09 -12.30
C MET A 178 10.64 5.67 -11.97
N VAL A 179 10.10 4.62 -12.59
CA VAL A 179 10.42 3.21 -12.22
C VAL A 179 11.89 2.85 -12.40
N LYS A 180 12.66 3.62 -13.19
CA LYS A 180 14.14 3.52 -13.29
C LYS A 180 14.81 3.67 -11.92
N ASP A 181 14.20 4.42 -11.01
CA ASP A 181 14.72 4.74 -9.66
C ASP A 181 14.08 3.85 -8.57
N LEU A 182 13.24 2.87 -8.95
CA LEU A 182 12.63 1.94 -7.98
C LEU A 182 13.70 1.23 -7.15
N CYS A 183 13.60 1.38 -5.82
CA CYS A 183 14.67 0.98 -4.89
C CYS A 183 14.59 -0.48 -4.39
N CYS A 184 13.45 -1.18 -4.62
CA CYS A 184 13.18 -2.48 -4.03
C CYS A 184 12.42 -3.42 -4.99
N PRO A 185 12.43 -4.74 -4.76
CA PRO A 185 11.59 -5.69 -5.49
C PRO A 185 10.11 -5.34 -5.41
N MET A 186 9.40 -5.41 -6.55
CA MET A 186 7.98 -5.05 -6.68
C MET A 186 7.12 -6.22 -7.11
N LEU A 187 6.02 -6.47 -6.41
CA LEU A 187 4.91 -7.31 -6.85
C LEU A 187 3.72 -6.44 -7.27
N GLY A 188 3.26 -6.57 -8.50
CA GLY A 188 2.04 -5.93 -9.00
C GLY A 188 0.88 -6.93 -9.09
N LEU A 189 -0.28 -6.57 -8.52
CA LEU A 189 -1.48 -7.41 -8.47
C LEU A 189 -2.65 -6.64 -9.09
N PHE A 190 -3.11 -7.10 -10.26
CA PHE A 190 -4.04 -6.35 -11.11
C PHE A 190 -5.25 -7.19 -11.51
N GLY A 191 -6.34 -6.55 -11.90
CA GLY A 191 -7.50 -7.21 -12.50
C GLY A 191 -7.45 -7.14 -14.03
N GLU A 192 -7.85 -8.21 -14.72
CA GLU A 192 -7.93 -8.22 -16.19
C GLU A 192 -9.09 -7.36 -16.73
N GLU A 193 -10.10 -7.09 -15.90
CA GLU A 193 -11.25 -6.25 -16.24
C GLU A 193 -11.12 -4.83 -15.70
N ASP A 194 -9.95 -4.46 -15.17
CA ASP A 194 -9.71 -3.10 -14.69
C ASP A 194 -9.51 -2.14 -15.89
N ALA A 195 -10.19 -1.01 -15.86
CA ALA A 195 -10.03 0.03 -16.86
C ALA A 195 -8.86 0.97 -16.56
N ASN A 196 -8.41 1.02 -15.28
CA ASN A 196 -7.32 1.89 -14.85
C ASN A 196 -6.67 1.36 -13.55
N PRO A 197 -5.54 0.62 -13.65
CA PRO A 197 -4.78 0.38 -14.88
C PRO A 197 -5.44 -0.69 -15.79
N SER A 198 -5.48 -0.42 -17.06
CA SER A 198 -5.90 -1.42 -18.05
C SER A 198 -4.82 -2.51 -18.21
N PRO A 199 -5.14 -3.69 -18.79
CA PRO A 199 -4.13 -4.70 -19.12
C PRO A 199 -3.00 -4.17 -20.02
N ALA A 200 -3.30 -3.20 -20.89
CA ALA A 200 -2.30 -2.52 -21.71
C ALA A 200 -1.37 -1.65 -20.85
N ASP A 201 -1.90 -0.95 -19.86
CA ASP A 201 -1.10 -0.14 -18.92
C ASP A 201 -0.18 -1.02 -18.08
N VAL A 202 -0.67 -2.17 -17.60
CA VAL A 202 0.13 -3.17 -16.89
C VAL A 202 1.25 -3.73 -17.78
N SER A 203 0.96 -3.96 -19.07
CA SER A 203 1.98 -4.42 -20.02
C SER A 203 3.08 -3.38 -20.24
N ARG A 204 2.72 -2.10 -20.31
CA ARG A 204 3.67 -0.98 -20.41
C ARG A 204 4.52 -0.86 -19.13
N LEU A 205 3.92 -0.97 -17.95
CA LEU A 205 4.65 -0.98 -16.68
C LEU A 205 5.68 -2.11 -16.63
N ARG A 206 5.29 -3.33 -17.03
CA ARG A 206 6.19 -4.49 -17.12
C ARG A 206 7.37 -4.22 -18.05
N ALA A 207 7.09 -3.69 -19.24
CA ALA A 207 8.13 -3.38 -20.21
C ALA A 207 9.14 -2.36 -19.68
N GLU A 208 8.66 -1.32 -18.99
CA GLU A 208 9.53 -0.28 -18.45
C GLU A 208 10.35 -0.78 -17.24
N LEU A 209 9.75 -1.57 -16.35
CA LEU A 209 10.47 -2.23 -15.25
C LEU A 209 11.57 -3.17 -15.79
N ALA A 210 11.27 -3.97 -16.80
CA ALA A 210 12.23 -4.88 -17.43
C ALA A 210 13.36 -4.12 -18.13
N LYS A 211 13.06 -3.06 -18.86
CA LYS A 211 14.02 -2.17 -19.52
C LYS A 211 15.07 -1.61 -18.55
N HIS A 212 14.65 -1.31 -17.32
CA HIS A 212 15.54 -0.79 -16.28
C HIS A 212 16.09 -1.89 -15.34
N GLY A 213 15.97 -3.18 -15.71
CA GLY A 213 16.55 -4.29 -14.95
C GLY A 213 16.00 -4.42 -13.51
N LYS A 214 14.76 -3.99 -13.27
CA LYS A 214 14.16 -4.06 -11.93
C LYS A 214 13.73 -5.49 -11.59
N THR A 215 13.83 -5.85 -10.32
CA THR A 215 13.29 -7.10 -9.80
C THR A 215 11.79 -6.92 -9.57
N PHE A 216 10.97 -7.65 -10.34
CA PHE A 216 9.53 -7.54 -10.22
C PHE A 216 8.79 -8.81 -10.64
N GLU A 217 7.58 -8.96 -10.13
CA GLU A 217 6.55 -9.90 -10.65
C GLU A 217 5.23 -9.13 -10.83
N THR A 218 4.42 -9.55 -11.79
CA THR A 218 3.04 -9.05 -11.93
C THR A 218 2.10 -10.21 -12.16
N VAL A 219 0.94 -10.16 -11.50
CA VAL A 219 -0.15 -11.14 -11.66
C VAL A 219 -1.42 -10.38 -12.02
N SER A 220 -2.13 -10.87 -13.05
CA SER A 220 -3.44 -10.36 -13.41
C SER A 220 -4.49 -11.44 -13.18
N TYR A 221 -5.62 -11.06 -12.58
CA TYR A 221 -6.68 -11.97 -12.16
C TYR A 221 -7.88 -11.85 -13.09
N LYS A 222 -8.24 -12.96 -13.72
CA LYS A 222 -9.40 -13.06 -14.61
C LYS A 222 -10.69 -12.79 -13.85
N GLY A 223 -11.63 -12.05 -14.46
CA GLY A 223 -12.91 -11.71 -13.85
C GLY A 223 -12.82 -10.67 -12.72
N ALA A 224 -11.65 -10.11 -12.48
CA ALA A 224 -11.42 -9.08 -11.48
C ALA A 224 -11.25 -7.70 -12.14
N GLY A 225 -11.96 -6.71 -11.61
CA GLY A 225 -11.81 -5.30 -11.97
C GLY A 225 -11.06 -4.53 -10.91
N HIS A 226 -11.24 -3.19 -10.91
CA HIS A 226 -10.65 -2.32 -9.89
C HIS A 226 -11.17 -2.65 -8.48
N ALA A 227 -10.32 -2.50 -7.46
CA ALA A 227 -10.65 -2.74 -6.05
C ALA A 227 -11.12 -4.17 -5.72
N PHE A 228 -10.74 -5.17 -6.50
CA PHE A 228 -11.15 -6.57 -6.29
C PHE A 228 -10.77 -7.14 -4.92
N PHE A 229 -9.80 -6.55 -4.24
CA PHE A 229 -9.34 -6.97 -2.91
C PHE A 229 -10.23 -6.41 -1.79
N SER A 230 -10.96 -5.33 -1.99
CA SER A 230 -11.70 -4.66 -0.94
C SER A 230 -13.04 -5.36 -0.67
N ASP A 231 -13.13 -6.10 0.42
CA ASP A 231 -14.31 -6.87 0.83
C ASP A 231 -15.51 -6.00 1.28
N THR A 232 -15.31 -4.68 1.35
CA THR A 232 -16.36 -3.70 1.65
C THR A 232 -16.92 -3.02 0.39
N ARG A 233 -16.45 -3.39 -0.82
CA ARG A 233 -16.79 -2.70 -2.08
C ARG A 233 -17.46 -3.63 -3.09
N ALA A 234 -18.27 -3.06 -3.99
CA ALA A 234 -18.94 -3.81 -5.04
C ALA A 234 -17.99 -4.50 -6.03
N GLY A 235 -16.76 -3.99 -6.16
CA GLY A 235 -15.69 -4.57 -6.96
C GLY A 235 -15.08 -5.85 -6.38
N TYR A 236 -15.42 -6.23 -5.15
CA TYR A 236 -14.85 -7.40 -4.47
C TYR A 236 -15.02 -8.70 -5.27
N ARG A 237 -13.91 -9.45 -5.40
CA ARG A 237 -13.90 -10.77 -6.05
C ARG A 237 -13.17 -11.74 -5.12
N PRO A 238 -13.92 -12.58 -4.37
CA PRO A 238 -13.36 -13.43 -3.30
C PRO A 238 -12.19 -14.30 -3.75
N GLU A 239 -12.30 -14.95 -4.90
CA GLU A 239 -11.25 -15.84 -5.43
C GLU A 239 -9.97 -15.06 -5.78
N ALA A 240 -10.10 -13.98 -6.56
CA ALA A 240 -8.96 -13.12 -6.91
C ALA A 240 -8.32 -12.51 -5.66
N CYS A 241 -9.14 -12.07 -4.72
CA CYS A 241 -8.68 -11.53 -3.44
C CYS A 241 -7.86 -12.54 -2.64
N HIS A 242 -8.36 -13.77 -2.52
CA HIS A 242 -7.65 -14.85 -1.81
C HIS A 242 -6.31 -15.18 -2.46
N MET A 243 -6.29 -15.33 -3.80
CA MET A 243 -5.05 -15.59 -4.53
C MET A 243 -4.05 -14.43 -4.41
N ALA A 244 -4.53 -13.19 -4.53
CA ALA A 244 -3.69 -12.00 -4.40
C ALA A 244 -3.10 -11.85 -2.99
N TRP A 245 -3.88 -12.16 -1.96
CA TRP A 245 -3.41 -12.17 -0.57
C TRP A 245 -2.28 -13.19 -0.38
N GLY A 246 -2.46 -14.42 -0.88
CA GLY A 246 -1.42 -15.45 -0.84
C GLY A 246 -0.12 -15.00 -1.51
N ARG A 247 -0.21 -14.44 -2.73
CA ARG A 247 0.95 -13.90 -3.46
C ARG A 247 1.63 -12.74 -2.72
N CYS A 248 0.83 -11.85 -2.14
CA CYS A 248 1.33 -10.75 -1.31
C CYS A 248 2.17 -11.28 -0.13
N LEU A 249 1.62 -12.24 0.63
CA LEU A 249 2.31 -12.83 1.78
C LEU A 249 3.60 -13.58 1.39
N GLU A 250 3.57 -14.34 0.31
CA GLU A 250 4.76 -15.01 -0.23
C GLU A 250 5.86 -14.01 -0.58
N TRP A 251 5.50 -12.91 -1.27
CA TRP A 251 6.43 -11.86 -1.66
C TRP A 251 7.05 -11.17 -0.45
N LEU A 252 6.21 -10.72 0.47
CA LEU A 252 6.67 -10.07 1.69
C LEU A 252 7.53 -11.00 2.56
N SER A 253 7.17 -12.29 2.65
CA SER A 253 7.97 -13.26 3.39
C SER A 253 9.34 -13.47 2.77
N ARG A 254 9.41 -13.58 1.44
CA ARG A 254 10.67 -13.76 0.70
C ARG A 254 11.68 -12.65 0.96
N TYR A 255 11.24 -11.41 1.06
CA TYR A 255 12.14 -10.26 1.14
C TYR A 255 12.25 -9.63 2.54
N LEU A 256 11.33 -9.94 3.46
CA LEU A 256 11.31 -9.34 4.79
C LEU A 256 11.52 -10.34 5.93
N LYS A 257 11.38 -11.64 5.70
CA LYS A 257 11.54 -12.68 6.73
C LYS A 257 12.71 -13.63 6.47
N SER A 258 13.38 -13.45 5.36
CA SER A 258 14.58 -14.24 5.00
C SER A 258 15.84 -13.67 5.61
#